data_1dcd22d31f00ada9db8c206550d97299
#
_entry.id   1dcd22d31f00ada9db8c206550d97299
#
_cell.length_a   1.000
_cell.length_b   1.000
_cell.length_c   1.000
_cell.angle_alpha   90.00
_cell.angle_beta   90.00
_cell.angle_gamma   90.00
#
_symmetry.space_group_name_H-M   'P 1'
#
loop_
_entity.id
_entity.type
_entity.pdbx_description
1 polymer ?
#
loop_
_entity_poly.entity_id
_entity_poly.type
_entity_poly.pdbx_seq_one_letter_code
_entity_poly.pdbx_strand_id
1 'polypeptide(L)'
;MIYINDTTGEVYQGGAITRRLDNGGVFTGLPTEDDLLSWGFKPYTPSVPERTLEDAKVEKIAEITDYDTSEAVNSFILGDNIMWINRDDRISIMNSTTILKNAGQETTTLWNHGKKYILPCDTLIQMLSALEVYALQCYDVTEEHKADVNALTTIEEVDAYDYTIGYPPRLSFEV
;
A
#
# COMPACT_ATOMS: atom_id res chain seq x y z
N MET A 1 -18.01 -10.87 25.61
CA MET A 1 -16.84 -11.33 26.40
C MET A 1 -16.60 -12.79 26.05
N ILE A 2 -15.34 -13.18 25.89
CA ILE A 2 -14.96 -14.56 25.56
C ILE A 2 -14.49 -15.23 26.86
N TYR A 3 -14.80 -16.50 27.05
CA TYR A 3 -14.32 -17.29 28.18
C TYR A 3 -13.66 -18.56 27.65
N ILE A 4 -12.58 -19.00 28.29
CA ILE A 4 -11.86 -20.23 27.95
C ILE A 4 -11.76 -21.12 29.20
N ASN A 5 -11.91 -22.41 29.01
CA ASN A 5 -11.62 -23.42 30.02
C ASN A 5 -10.22 -24.02 29.74
N ASP A 6 -9.24 -23.65 30.54
CA ASP A 6 -7.84 -24.08 30.35
C ASP A 6 -7.64 -25.59 30.45
N THR A 7 -8.56 -26.29 31.12
CA THR A 7 -8.46 -27.75 31.32
C THR A 7 -9.00 -28.52 30.11
N THR A 8 -10.11 -28.05 29.53
CA THR A 8 -10.79 -28.74 28.42
C THR A 8 -10.48 -28.13 27.06
N GLY A 9 -9.97 -26.90 27.01
CA GLY A 9 -9.77 -26.13 25.79
C GLY A 9 -11.07 -25.57 25.19
N GLU A 10 -12.21 -25.72 25.90
CA GLU A 10 -13.50 -25.20 25.44
C GLU A 10 -13.50 -23.66 25.47
N VAL A 11 -14.08 -23.06 24.42
CA VAL A 11 -14.25 -21.60 24.29
C VAL A 11 -15.74 -21.28 24.28
N TYR A 12 -16.16 -20.34 25.14
CA TYR A 12 -17.51 -19.79 25.13
C TYR A 12 -17.49 -18.34 24.65
N GLN A 13 -18.25 -18.06 23.60
CA GLN A 13 -18.35 -16.74 22.96
C GLN A 13 -19.77 -16.15 23.01
N GLY A 14 -20.64 -16.75 23.84
CA GLY A 14 -22.03 -16.39 23.96
C GLY A 14 -22.97 -17.44 23.35
N GLY A 15 -24.27 -17.26 23.62
CA GLY A 15 -25.33 -18.17 23.17
C GLY A 15 -25.74 -19.22 24.23
N ALA A 16 -26.88 -19.88 23.97
CA ALA A 16 -27.33 -20.95 24.83
C ALA A 16 -26.46 -22.22 24.66
N ILE A 17 -26.16 -22.88 25.78
CA ILE A 17 -25.43 -24.15 25.79
C ILE A 17 -26.19 -25.23 26.53
N THR A 18 -25.90 -26.46 26.23
CA THR A 18 -26.33 -27.62 27.01
C THR A 18 -25.09 -28.28 27.61
N ARG A 19 -25.05 -28.34 28.94
CA ARG A 19 -23.92 -28.90 29.68
C ARG A 19 -24.40 -29.89 30.77
N ARG A 20 -23.73 -31.01 30.85
CA ARG A 20 -23.92 -31.96 31.98
C ARG A 20 -23.11 -31.44 33.18
N LEU A 21 -23.79 -31.35 34.32
CA LEU A 21 -23.20 -30.92 35.58
C LEU A 21 -22.66 -32.08 36.39
N ASP A 22 -21.71 -31.82 37.28
CA ASP A 22 -21.07 -32.85 38.12
C ASP A 22 -22.05 -33.55 39.08
N ASN A 23 -23.17 -32.85 39.43
CA ASN A 23 -24.24 -33.43 40.22
C ASN A 23 -25.18 -34.33 39.46
N GLY A 24 -24.89 -34.60 38.17
CA GLY A 24 -25.70 -35.45 37.26
C GLY A 24 -26.86 -34.72 36.58
N GLY A 25 -27.08 -33.45 36.88
CA GLY A 25 -28.06 -32.61 36.22
C GLY A 25 -27.62 -32.17 34.82
N VAL A 26 -28.54 -31.54 34.07
CA VAL A 26 -28.25 -30.95 32.76
C VAL A 26 -28.65 -29.48 32.82
N PHE A 27 -27.72 -28.60 32.52
CA PHE A 27 -27.98 -27.18 32.27
C PHE A 27 -28.34 -26.99 30.81
N THR A 28 -29.39 -26.21 30.52
CA THR A 28 -29.68 -25.80 29.15
C THR A 28 -30.16 -24.35 29.20
N GLY A 29 -29.45 -23.45 28.54
CA GLY A 29 -29.78 -22.04 28.50
C GLY A 29 -28.57 -21.14 28.30
N LEU A 30 -28.76 -19.86 28.59
CA LEU A 30 -27.68 -18.87 28.58
C LEU A 30 -27.01 -18.91 29.97
N PRO A 31 -25.74 -19.31 30.04
CA PRO A 31 -25.00 -19.31 31.31
C PRO A 31 -24.74 -17.89 31.79
N THR A 32 -24.83 -17.70 33.10
CA THR A 32 -24.34 -16.50 33.76
C THR A 32 -22.80 -16.55 33.87
N GLU A 33 -22.18 -15.43 34.22
CA GLU A 33 -20.74 -15.39 34.51
C GLU A 33 -20.37 -16.35 35.66
N ASP A 34 -21.17 -16.39 36.71
CA ASP A 34 -20.96 -17.29 37.85
C ASP A 34 -21.05 -18.75 37.42
N ASP A 35 -21.98 -19.10 36.53
CA ASP A 35 -22.05 -20.46 35.97
C ASP A 35 -20.76 -20.82 35.23
N LEU A 36 -20.30 -19.93 34.34
CA LEU A 36 -19.05 -20.14 33.59
C LEU A 36 -17.83 -20.31 34.51
N LEU A 37 -17.69 -19.43 35.49
CA LEU A 37 -16.60 -19.52 36.47
C LEU A 37 -16.67 -20.83 37.26
N SER A 38 -17.89 -21.25 37.68
CA SER A 38 -18.09 -22.52 38.43
C SER A 38 -17.72 -23.74 37.59
N TRP A 39 -17.84 -23.64 36.27
CA TRP A 39 -17.45 -24.73 35.33
C TRP A 39 -15.99 -24.65 34.86
N GLY A 40 -15.18 -23.80 35.49
CA GLY A 40 -13.74 -23.67 35.22
C GLY A 40 -13.38 -22.82 34.01
N PHE A 41 -14.33 -22.05 33.48
CA PHE A 41 -14.03 -21.05 32.48
C PHE A 41 -13.43 -19.79 33.15
N LYS A 42 -12.58 -19.10 32.42
CA LYS A 42 -12.01 -17.80 32.81
C LYS A 42 -12.29 -16.78 31.72
N PRO A 43 -12.49 -15.51 32.08
CA PRO A 43 -12.49 -14.44 31.08
C PRO A 43 -11.21 -14.49 30.23
N TYR A 44 -11.38 -14.47 28.94
CA TYR A 44 -10.27 -14.49 27.98
C TYR A 44 -10.29 -13.22 27.13
N THR A 45 -9.23 -12.50 27.22
CA THR A 45 -8.96 -11.39 26.29
C THR A 45 -7.86 -11.88 25.35
N PRO A 46 -8.14 -12.04 24.04
CA PRO A 46 -7.10 -12.37 23.09
C PRO A 46 -5.96 -11.36 23.21
N SER A 47 -4.74 -11.82 23.39
CA SER A 47 -3.59 -10.95 23.26
C SER A 47 -3.49 -10.54 21.80
N VAL A 48 -3.56 -9.25 21.52
CA VAL A 48 -3.12 -8.73 20.22
C VAL A 48 -1.61 -8.96 20.17
N PRO A 49 -1.09 -9.66 19.15
CA PRO A 49 0.35 -9.81 19.01
C PRO A 49 1.00 -8.42 19.05
N GLU A 50 2.05 -8.28 19.82
CA GLU A 50 2.84 -7.05 19.82
C GLU A 50 3.47 -6.90 18.42
N ARG A 51 3.39 -5.69 17.86
CA ARG A 51 4.02 -5.34 16.58
C ARG A 51 5.52 -5.55 16.70
N THR A 52 6.07 -6.39 15.84
CA THR A 52 7.51 -6.68 15.80
C THR A 52 8.27 -5.67 14.95
N LEU A 53 9.59 -5.61 15.08
CA LEU A 53 10.43 -4.80 14.20
C LEU A 53 10.27 -5.21 12.72
N GLU A 54 10.11 -6.48 12.45
CA GLU A 54 9.89 -6.98 11.09
C GLU A 54 8.55 -6.51 10.54
N ASP A 55 7.47 -6.54 11.34
CA ASP A 55 6.17 -6.00 10.94
C ASP A 55 6.28 -4.51 10.59
N ALA A 56 6.97 -3.72 11.44
CA ALA A 56 7.19 -2.30 11.20
C ALA A 56 7.94 -2.03 9.89
N LYS A 57 8.98 -2.81 9.58
CA LYS A 57 9.73 -2.70 8.33
C LYS A 57 8.88 -3.04 7.11
N VAL A 58 8.12 -4.13 7.18
CA VAL A 58 7.21 -4.54 6.09
C VAL A 58 6.19 -3.45 5.80
N GLU A 59 5.56 -2.87 6.84
CA GLU A 59 4.61 -1.78 6.70
C GLU A 59 5.26 -0.54 6.07
N LYS A 60 6.44 -0.13 6.56
CA LYS A 60 7.17 1.03 6.03
C LYS A 60 7.60 0.84 4.57
N ILE A 61 8.07 -0.35 4.20
CA ILE A 61 8.43 -0.68 2.81
C ILE A 61 7.21 -0.65 1.89
N ALA A 62 6.04 -1.05 2.39
CA ALA A 62 4.79 -0.91 1.64
C ALA A 62 4.44 0.57 1.42
N GLU A 63 4.53 1.43 2.46
CA GLU A 63 4.33 2.89 2.33
C GLU A 63 5.28 3.51 1.29
N ILE A 64 6.57 3.15 1.31
CA ILE A 64 7.57 3.62 0.34
C ILE A 64 7.19 3.18 -1.09
N THR A 65 6.73 1.96 -1.25
CA THR A 65 6.33 1.42 -2.56
C THR A 65 5.08 2.13 -3.11
N ASP A 66 4.11 2.40 -2.24
CA ASP A 66 2.90 3.14 -2.60
C ASP A 66 3.23 4.60 -2.95
N TYR A 67 4.18 5.21 -2.24
CA TYR A 67 4.65 6.58 -2.52
C TYR A 67 5.34 6.66 -3.89
N ASP A 68 6.21 5.71 -4.24
CA ASP A 68 6.87 5.63 -5.55
C ASP A 68 5.87 5.57 -6.71
N THR A 69 4.78 4.86 -6.55
CA THR A 69 3.74 4.73 -7.58
C THR A 69 2.71 5.86 -7.59
N SER A 70 2.81 6.79 -6.65
CA SER A 70 1.88 7.92 -6.51
C SER A 70 2.20 9.09 -7.44
N GLU A 71 1.23 10.00 -7.57
CA GLU A 71 1.43 11.29 -8.27
C GLU A 71 2.46 12.19 -7.58
N ALA A 72 2.79 11.95 -6.30
CA ALA A 72 3.77 12.73 -5.57
C ALA A 72 5.17 12.62 -6.21
N VAL A 73 5.54 11.40 -6.64
CA VAL A 73 6.85 11.08 -7.21
C VAL A 73 6.83 11.15 -8.74
N ASN A 74 5.90 10.45 -9.38
CA ASN A 74 5.95 10.19 -10.83
C ASN A 74 5.11 11.17 -11.68
N SER A 75 4.59 12.26 -11.12
CA SER A 75 3.91 13.29 -11.89
C SER A 75 4.91 14.27 -12.54
N PHE A 76 4.44 14.95 -13.59
CA PHE A 76 5.17 16.00 -14.29
C PHE A 76 4.23 17.17 -14.62
N ILE A 77 4.79 18.30 -15.05
CA ILE A 77 4.03 19.48 -15.45
C ILE A 77 4.06 19.61 -16.97
N LEU A 78 2.88 19.78 -17.59
CA LEU A 78 2.75 20.08 -19.01
C LEU A 78 2.00 21.41 -19.16
N GLY A 79 2.71 22.48 -19.52
CA GLY A 79 2.22 23.84 -19.38
C GLY A 79 1.86 24.13 -17.91
N ASP A 80 0.61 24.50 -17.63
CA ASP A 80 0.12 24.79 -16.27
C ASP A 80 -0.54 23.58 -15.58
N ASN A 81 -0.48 22.37 -16.16
CA ASN A 81 -1.24 21.22 -15.66
C ASN A 81 -0.30 20.15 -15.12
N ILE A 82 -0.60 19.67 -13.91
CA ILE A 82 0.05 18.48 -13.36
C ILE A 82 -0.53 17.25 -14.09
N MET A 83 0.35 16.41 -14.57
CA MET A 83 0.02 15.20 -15.29
C MET A 83 0.69 13.99 -14.65
N TRP A 84 -0.01 12.88 -14.73
CA TRP A 84 0.52 11.58 -14.36
C TRP A 84 0.14 10.57 -15.45
N ILE A 85 1.11 9.81 -15.92
CA ILE A 85 0.94 8.77 -16.92
C ILE A 85 1.67 7.54 -16.39
N ASN A 86 0.95 6.44 -16.19
CA ASN A 86 1.56 5.19 -15.75
C ASN A 86 2.55 4.66 -16.81
N ARG A 87 3.41 3.73 -16.40
CA ARG A 87 4.48 3.23 -17.27
C ARG A 87 3.98 2.55 -18.54
N ASP A 88 2.93 1.75 -18.43
CA ASP A 88 2.40 1.00 -19.57
C ASP A 88 1.78 1.94 -20.62
N ASP A 89 1.09 2.98 -20.15
CA ASP A 89 0.56 4.02 -21.02
C ASP A 89 1.68 4.84 -21.67
N ARG A 90 2.76 5.20 -20.92
CA ARG A 90 3.93 5.88 -21.50
C ARG A 90 4.55 5.07 -22.63
N ILE A 91 4.77 3.76 -22.42
CA ILE A 91 5.31 2.85 -23.44
C ILE A 91 4.38 2.77 -24.66
N SER A 92 3.09 2.64 -24.44
CA SER A 92 2.08 2.56 -25.51
C SER A 92 2.02 3.84 -26.34
N ILE A 93 2.02 5.01 -25.69
CA ILE A 93 2.04 6.32 -26.32
C ILE A 93 3.33 6.53 -27.11
N MET A 94 4.48 6.17 -26.53
CA MET A 94 5.80 6.23 -27.18
C MET A 94 5.81 5.42 -28.48
N ASN A 95 5.35 4.18 -28.43
CA ASN A 95 5.31 3.28 -29.59
C ASN A 95 4.36 3.82 -30.67
N SER A 96 3.15 4.22 -30.29
CA SER A 96 2.15 4.77 -31.21
C SER A 96 2.65 6.05 -31.89
N THR A 97 3.26 6.95 -31.12
CA THR A 97 3.82 8.21 -31.63
C THR A 97 4.98 7.94 -32.60
N THR A 98 5.84 6.97 -32.30
CA THR A 98 6.94 6.55 -33.17
C THR A 98 6.42 6.00 -34.51
N ILE A 99 5.35 5.18 -34.48
CA ILE A 99 4.70 4.67 -35.69
C ILE A 99 4.12 5.81 -36.52
N LEU A 100 3.40 6.75 -35.90
CA LEU A 100 2.83 7.92 -36.58
C LEU A 100 3.92 8.77 -37.25
N LYS A 101 5.01 9.05 -36.53
CA LYS A 101 6.16 9.77 -37.07
C LYS A 101 6.77 9.07 -38.28
N ASN A 102 6.99 7.75 -38.20
CA ASN A 102 7.53 6.95 -39.31
C ASN A 102 6.58 6.89 -40.52
N ALA A 103 5.28 7.09 -40.29
CA ALA A 103 4.27 7.22 -41.37
C ALA A 103 4.18 8.66 -41.91
N GLY A 104 5.05 9.58 -41.50
CA GLY A 104 5.07 10.95 -42.01
C GLY A 104 4.12 11.91 -41.29
N GLN A 105 3.52 11.52 -40.16
CA GLN A 105 2.72 12.43 -39.34
C GLN A 105 3.62 13.33 -38.52
N GLU A 106 3.39 14.63 -38.56
CA GLU A 106 4.18 15.61 -37.82
C GLU A 106 3.71 15.76 -36.36
N THR A 107 2.42 15.53 -36.12
CA THR A 107 1.80 15.73 -34.81
C THR A 107 1.01 14.51 -34.35
N THR A 108 0.86 14.40 -33.05
CA THR A 108 0.02 13.40 -32.38
C THR A 108 -0.81 14.05 -31.29
N THR A 109 -1.63 13.27 -30.61
CA THR A 109 -2.50 13.77 -29.53
C THR A 109 -2.22 13.06 -28.22
N LEU A 110 -2.19 13.84 -27.13
CA LEU A 110 -2.17 13.36 -25.76
C LEU A 110 -3.44 13.83 -25.06
N TRP A 111 -4.14 12.93 -24.37
CA TRP A 111 -5.31 13.25 -23.58
C TRP A 111 -5.00 13.11 -22.10
N ASN A 112 -5.42 14.10 -21.32
CA ASN A 112 -5.36 14.02 -19.86
C ASN A 112 -6.56 14.73 -19.24
N HIS A 113 -7.29 14.06 -18.35
CA HIS A 113 -8.46 14.59 -17.64
C HIS A 113 -9.47 15.30 -18.58
N GLY A 114 -9.71 14.72 -19.77
CA GLY A 114 -10.64 15.26 -20.76
C GLY A 114 -10.09 16.43 -21.60
N LYS A 115 -8.87 16.89 -21.33
CA LYS A 115 -8.18 17.92 -22.13
C LYS A 115 -7.31 17.26 -23.20
N LYS A 116 -7.42 17.75 -24.43
CA LYS A 116 -6.64 17.31 -25.59
C LYS A 116 -5.45 18.22 -25.81
N TYR A 117 -4.27 17.63 -25.90
CA TYR A 117 -3.04 18.30 -26.31
C TYR A 117 -2.64 17.80 -27.69
N ILE A 118 -2.26 18.72 -28.58
CA ILE A 118 -1.71 18.39 -29.91
C ILE A 118 -0.24 18.76 -29.86
N LEU A 119 0.63 17.77 -30.00
CA LEU A 119 2.07 17.89 -29.83
C LEU A 119 2.80 17.43 -31.07
N PRO A 120 3.94 18.04 -31.45
CA PRO A 120 4.84 17.43 -32.40
C PRO A 120 5.27 16.03 -31.96
N CYS A 121 5.33 15.07 -32.86
CA CYS A 121 5.73 13.72 -32.53
C CYS A 121 7.11 13.65 -31.85
N ASP A 122 8.06 14.45 -32.34
CA ASP A 122 9.41 14.52 -31.74
C ASP A 122 9.40 15.05 -30.30
N THR A 123 8.60 16.08 -30.03
CA THR A 123 8.45 16.65 -28.69
C THR A 123 7.89 15.62 -27.72
N LEU A 124 6.83 14.91 -28.12
CA LEU A 124 6.22 13.90 -27.25
C LEU A 124 7.18 12.73 -27.00
N ILE A 125 7.93 12.27 -28.00
CA ILE A 125 8.94 11.21 -27.83
C ILE A 125 10.03 11.67 -26.87
N GLN A 126 10.52 12.90 -26.98
CA GLN A 126 11.54 13.44 -26.09
C GLN A 126 11.02 13.57 -24.64
N MET A 127 9.79 14.05 -24.46
CA MET A 127 9.14 14.13 -23.14
C MET A 127 9.05 12.75 -22.50
N LEU A 128 8.51 11.76 -23.21
CA LEU A 128 8.35 10.41 -22.70
C LEU A 128 9.70 9.77 -22.39
N SER A 129 10.73 10.02 -23.21
CA SER A 129 12.09 9.55 -22.94
C SER A 129 12.67 10.18 -21.67
N ALA A 130 12.46 11.48 -21.45
CA ALA A 130 12.89 12.16 -20.23
C ALA A 130 12.15 11.62 -18.99
N LEU A 131 10.87 11.31 -19.12
CA LEU A 131 10.06 10.70 -18.05
C LEU A 131 10.54 9.29 -17.70
N GLU A 132 11.02 8.49 -18.65
CA GLU A 132 11.60 7.17 -18.35
C GLU A 132 12.92 7.29 -17.57
N VAL A 133 13.79 8.25 -17.93
CA VAL A 133 15.01 8.50 -17.16
C VAL A 133 14.68 9.02 -15.76
N TYR A 134 13.72 9.93 -15.65
CA TYR A 134 13.24 10.45 -14.36
C TYR A 134 12.67 9.33 -13.48
N ALA A 135 11.84 8.46 -14.05
CA ALA A 135 11.28 7.33 -13.32
C ALA A 135 12.36 6.34 -12.83
N LEU A 136 13.44 6.13 -13.60
CA LEU A 136 14.57 5.33 -13.15
C LEU A 136 15.27 5.98 -11.95
N GLN A 137 15.50 7.29 -11.97
CA GLN A 137 16.08 8.00 -10.85
C GLN A 137 15.19 7.94 -9.58
N CYS A 138 13.87 8.06 -9.75
CA CYS A 138 12.92 7.88 -8.64
C CYS A 138 12.99 6.46 -8.07
N TYR A 139 13.06 5.46 -8.93
CA TYR A 139 13.17 4.06 -8.54
C TYR A 139 14.46 3.80 -7.74
N ASP A 140 15.60 4.36 -8.15
CA ASP A 140 16.85 4.22 -7.44
C ASP A 140 16.74 4.77 -6.01
N VAL A 141 16.15 5.97 -5.83
CA VAL A 141 15.88 6.56 -4.51
C VAL A 141 14.94 5.69 -3.68
N THR A 142 13.89 5.15 -4.30
CA THR A 142 12.95 4.23 -3.64
C THR A 142 13.67 2.98 -3.09
N GLU A 143 14.55 2.38 -3.88
CA GLU A 143 15.31 1.20 -3.46
C GLU A 143 16.35 1.54 -2.37
N GLU A 144 16.96 2.73 -2.41
CA GLU A 144 17.80 3.23 -1.33
C GLU A 144 17.01 3.36 -0.02
N HIS A 145 15.83 3.98 -0.03
CA HIS A 145 14.96 4.08 1.15
C HIS A 145 14.58 2.70 1.71
N LYS A 146 14.24 1.74 0.85
CA LYS A 146 13.95 0.37 1.30
C LYS A 146 15.17 -0.31 1.95
N ALA A 147 16.36 -0.09 1.39
CA ALA A 147 17.59 -0.62 1.96
C ALA A 147 17.89 0.02 3.32
N ASP A 148 17.72 1.33 3.45
CA ASP A 148 17.89 2.07 4.70
C ASP A 148 16.94 1.57 5.78
N VAL A 149 15.64 1.44 5.48
CA VAL A 149 14.64 0.91 6.43
C VAL A 149 15.00 -0.50 6.88
N ASN A 150 15.48 -1.36 5.97
CA ASN A 150 15.92 -2.71 6.32
C ASN A 150 17.14 -2.73 7.26
N ALA A 151 17.99 -1.70 7.23
CA ALA A 151 19.15 -1.56 8.09
C ALA A 151 18.83 -1.03 9.50
N LEU A 152 17.66 -0.43 9.71
CA LEU A 152 17.23 0.09 11.01
C LEU A 152 17.06 -1.03 12.04
N THR A 153 17.26 -0.73 13.30
CA THR A 153 17.34 -1.72 14.38
C THR A 153 16.25 -1.60 15.43
N THR A 154 15.46 -0.52 15.39
CA THR A 154 14.36 -0.29 16.34
C THR A 154 13.08 0.12 15.62
N ILE A 155 11.92 -0.15 16.24
CA ILE A 155 10.60 0.24 15.69
C ILE A 155 10.50 1.77 15.61
N GLU A 156 11.02 2.48 16.62
CA GLU A 156 10.99 3.93 16.69
C GLU A 156 11.76 4.59 15.52
N GLU A 157 12.91 4.02 15.13
CA GLU A 157 13.66 4.48 13.96
C GLU A 157 12.89 4.24 12.67
N VAL A 158 12.24 3.08 12.53
CA VAL A 158 11.42 2.75 11.36
C VAL A 158 10.22 3.67 11.25
N ASP A 159 9.52 3.91 12.37
CA ASP A 159 8.34 4.79 12.38
C ASP A 159 8.70 6.24 12.06
N ALA A 160 9.86 6.71 12.53
CA ALA A 160 10.35 8.07 12.31
C ALA A 160 11.02 8.28 10.93
N TYR A 161 11.22 7.22 10.13
CA TYR A 161 11.92 7.32 8.86
C TYR A 161 11.12 8.11 7.84
N ASP A 162 11.73 9.18 7.30
CA ASP A 162 11.15 10.04 6.27
C ASP A 162 11.65 9.61 4.89
N TYR A 163 10.78 8.92 4.16
CA TYR A 163 11.02 8.47 2.78
C TYR A 163 10.57 9.47 1.72
N THR A 164 10.09 10.65 2.09
CA THR A 164 9.57 11.63 1.12
C THR A 164 10.65 12.52 0.51
N ILE A 165 11.88 12.40 0.98
CA ILE A 165 13.04 13.22 0.58
C ILE A 165 13.91 12.50 -0.45
N GLY A 166 14.81 13.25 -1.07
CA GLY A 166 15.84 12.68 -1.97
C GLY A 166 15.39 12.47 -3.42
N TYR A 167 14.10 12.46 -3.70
CA TYR A 167 13.58 12.31 -5.05
C TYR A 167 13.98 13.49 -5.95
N PRO A 168 14.23 13.25 -7.26
CA PRO A 168 14.55 14.31 -8.18
C PRO A 168 13.40 15.31 -8.34
N PRO A 169 13.67 16.59 -8.67
CA PRO A 169 12.63 17.57 -8.87
C PRO A 169 11.73 17.18 -10.05
N ARG A 170 10.42 17.42 -9.88
CA ARG A 170 9.41 17.14 -10.91
C ARG A 170 9.79 17.80 -12.24
N LEU A 171 9.69 17.03 -13.33
CA LEU A 171 9.92 17.57 -14.67
C LEU A 171 8.79 18.52 -15.09
N SER A 172 9.15 19.55 -15.87
CA SER A 172 8.23 20.51 -16.46
C SER A 172 8.50 20.65 -17.96
N PHE A 173 7.43 20.61 -18.75
CA PHE A 173 7.46 20.78 -20.21
C PHE A 173 6.53 21.91 -20.62
N GLU A 174 7.01 22.74 -21.52
CA GLU A 174 6.20 23.80 -22.13
C GLU A 174 5.51 23.28 -23.41
N VAL A 175 4.30 23.78 -23.68
CA VAL A 175 3.46 23.43 -24.85
C VAL A 175 2.78 24.63 -25.43
#